data_0d425b9d5f36e817f4de4a59071a3f5c
#
_entry.id   0d425b9d5f36e817f4de4a59071a3f5c
#
_cell.length_a   1.000
_cell.length_b   1.000
_cell.length_c   1.000
_cell.angle_alpha   90.00
_cell.angle_beta   90.00
_cell.angle_gamma   90.00
#
_symmetry.space_group_name_H-M   'P 1'
#
loop_
_entity.id
_entity.type
_entity.pdbx_description
1 polymer ?
#
loop_
_entity_poly.entity_id
_entity_poly.type
_entity_poly.pdbx_seq_one_letter_code
_entity_poly.pdbx_strand_id
1 'polypeptide(L)'
;MQADELVEKIKNIRTWQRGDIRAPHKPLLLLYTLGRLSRGEPRLVSYAEVKEDLRKLLIEFGPYRKVHYPSYPFVKLCNDGDFWQLEGNQVLNTTKDWSDRELTDNHTFGGFTEEVYTVLKNDRKLLHELARLILDQYFDDTLQQDILAQVGLDLEEAKYLRSPDFRDRVLRAYEYCCAVCGFNVRLGDTLVAVEAAHIKWHCYGGPDCEENGIALCSLHHKLFDKGVFTLNESFIFRGPSRYTVD
;
A
#
# COMPACT_ATOMS: atom_id res chain seq x y z
N MET A 1 -16.67 -18.88 5.47
CA MET A 1 -15.57 -18.18 6.24
C MET A 1 -16.19 -17.12 7.12
N GLN A 2 -15.83 -17.05 8.39
CA GLN A 2 -16.28 -15.99 9.30
C GLN A 2 -15.49 -14.71 9.04
N ALA A 3 -16.07 -13.53 9.34
CA ALA A 3 -15.43 -12.23 9.13
C ALA A 3 -14.05 -12.13 9.85
N ASP A 4 -14.01 -12.49 11.13
CA ASP A 4 -12.78 -12.44 11.94
C ASP A 4 -11.69 -13.36 11.39
N GLU A 5 -12.06 -14.53 10.86
CA GLU A 5 -11.13 -15.47 10.24
C GLU A 5 -10.52 -14.87 8.95
N LEU A 6 -11.32 -14.19 8.14
CA LEU A 6 -10.86 -13.51 6.93
C LEU A 6 -9.90 -12.36 7.27
N VAL A 7 -10.24 -11.55 8.27
CA VAL A 7 -9.38 -10.46 8.77
C VAL A 7 -8.01 -11.00 9.20
N GLU A 8 -7.99 -12.07 10.01
CA GLU A 8 -6.74 -12.68 10.45
C GLU A 8 -5.92 -13.29 9.31
N LYS A 9 -6.55 -13.92 8.32
CA LYS A 9 -5.85 -14.45 7.15
C LYS A 9 -5.21 -13.33 6.32
N ILE A 10 -5.94 -12.24 6.05
CA ILE A 10 -5.42 -11.10 5.29
C ILE A 10 -4.31 -10.38 6.05
N LYS A 11 -4.45 -10.21 7.36
CA LYS A 11 -3.42 -9.63 8.22
C LYS A 11 -2.10 -10.41 8.18
N ASN A 12 -2.18 -11.74 8.04
CA ASN A 12 -1.05 -12.64 8.07
C ASN A 12 -0.58 -13.13 6.67
N ILE A 13 -0.95 -12.43 5.58
CA ILE A 13 -0.45 -12.78 4.24
C ILE A 13 1.08 -12.77 4.21
N ARG A 14 1.67 -13.77 3.60
CA ARG A 14 3.13 -13.89 3.47
C ARG A 14 3.63 -12.96 2.39
N THR A 15 4.38 -11.94 2.80
CA THR A 15 5.08 -11.03 1.90
C THR A 15 6.58 -11.21 2.07
N TRP A 16 7.35 -11.01 0.98
CA TRP A 16 8.79 -10.95 1.08
C TRP A 16 9.19 -9.74 1.93
N GLN A 17 10.12 -9.96 2.86
CA GLN A 17 10.62 -8.92 3.74
C GLN A 17 12.15 -8.94 3.75
N ARG A 18 12.77 -7.77 3.70
CA ARG A 18 14.21 -7.57 3.91
C ARG A 18 14.41 -6.37 4.83
N GLY A 19 14.85 -6.63 6.05
CA GLY A 19 14.85 -5.60 7.09
C GLY A 19 13.43 -5.10 7.34
N ASP A 20 13.23 -3.81 7.28
CA ASP A 20 11.92 -3.16 7.48
C ASP A 20 11.11 -3.02 6.18
N ILE A 21 11.65 -3.40 5.02
CA ILE A 21 10.95 -3.29 3.73
C ILE A 21 10.12 -4.55 3.47
N ARG A 22 8.81 -4.39 3.30
CA ARG A 22 7.88 -5.45 2.89
C ARG A 22 7.47 -5.27 1.43
N ALA A 23 7.27 -6.38 0.73
CA ALA A 23 6.83 -6.32 -0.66
C ALA A 23 5.34 -5.93 -0.77
N PRO A 24 4.99 -4.84 -1.48
CA PRO A 24 3.60 -4.36 -1.59
C PRO A 24 2.77 -5.13 -2.63
N HIS A 25 3.33 -6.14 -3.29
CA HIS A 25 2.73 -6.79 -4.45
C HIS A 25 1.36 -7.41 -4.16
N LYS A 26 1.26 -8.25 -3.11
CA LYS A 26 0.00 -8.88 -2.69
C LYS A 26 -0.97 -7.87 -2.08
N PRO A 27 -0.54 -6.95 -1.19
CA PRO A 27 -1.37 -5.86 -0.70
C PRO A 27 -2.03 -5.03 -1.81
N LEU A 28 -1.28 -4.61 -2.82
CA LEU A 28 -1.83 -3.84 -3.96
C LEU A 28 -2.85 -4.65 -4.78
N LEU A 29 -2.59 -5.94 -5.01
CA LEU A 29 -3.55 -6.80 -5.69
C LEU A 29 -4.85 -6.97 -4.88
N LEU A 30 -4.76 -7.12 -3.57
CA LEU A 30 -5.93 -7.22 -2.70
C LEU A 30 -6.73 -5.92 -2.70
N LEU A 31 -6.08 -4.75 -2.57
CA LEU A 31 -6.74 -3.45 -2.65
C LEU A 31 -7.42 -3.24 -4.01
N TYR A 32 -6.75 -3.58 -5.11
CA TYR A 32 -7.33 -3.55 -6.46
C TYR A 32 -8.60 -4.41 -6.54
N THR A 33 -8.55 -5.64 -6.01
CA THR A 33 -9.69 -6.56 -6.05
C THR A 33 -10.84 -6.09 -5.16
N LEU A 34 -10.54 -5.51 -3.97
CA LEU A 34 -11.56 -4.89 -3.11
C LEU A 34 -12.21 -3.69 -3.79
N GLY A 35 -11.44 -2.86 -4.51
CA GLY A 35 -11.96 -1.75 -5.30
C GLY A 35 -12.92 -2.21 -6.40
N ARG A 36 -12.57 -3.27 -7.14
CA ARG A 36 -13.46 -3.88 -8.14
C ARG A 36 -14.77 -4.38 -7.52
N LEU A 37 -14.67 -5.07 -6.37
CA LEU A 37 -15.84 -5.59 -5.66
C LEU A 37 -16.74 -4.45 -5.18
N SER A 38 -16.17 -3.36 -4.66
CA SER A 38 -16.92 -2.17 -4.23
C SER A 38 -17.72 -1.52 -5.38
N ARG A 39 -17.21 -1.58 -6.61
CA ARG A 39 -17.88 -1.11 -7.82
C ARG A 39 -18.88 -2.11 -8.42
N GLY A 40 -19.03 -3.30 -7.80
CA GLY A 40 -19.94 -4.34 -8.29
C GLY A 40 -19.42 -5.09 -9.52
N GLU A 41 -18.12 -5.06 -9.78
CA GLU A 41 -17.49 -5.78 -10.88
C GLU A 41 -17.44 -7.30 -10.62
N PRO A 42 -17.22 -8.11 -11.67
CA PRO A 42 -17.15 -9.56 -11.53
C PRO A 42 -16.14 -10.01 -10.48
N ARG A 43 -16.47 -11.09 -9.75
CA ARG A 43 -15.65 -11.70 -8.70
C ARG A 43 -14.25 -12.08 -9.19
N LEU A 44 -14.18 -12.70 -10.35
CA LEU A 44 -12.93 -13.09 -10.97
C LEU A 44 -12.54 -12.09 -12.04
N VAL A 45 -11.27 -11.74 -12.10
CA VAL A 45 -10.69 -10.88 -13.12
C VAL A 45 -9.69 -11.69 -13.95
N SER A 46 -9.68 -11.47 -15.28
CA SER A 46 -8.71 -12.13 -16.14
C SER A 46 -7.29 -11.61 -15.87
N TYR A 47 -6.31 -12.51 -15.93
CA TYR A 47 -4.91 -12.08 -15.77
C TYR A 47 -4.49 -11.08 -16.85
N ALA A 48 -5.01 -11.23 -18.07
CA ALA A 48 -4.74 -10.30 -19.16
C ALA A 48 -5.17 -8.85 -18.85
N GLU A 49 -6.24 -8.69 -18.09
CA GLU A 49 -6.74 -7.39 -17.63
C GLU A 49 -5.93 -6.88 -16.44
N VAL A 50 -5.83 -7.66 -15.37
CA VAL A 50 -5.22 -7.21 -14.11
C VAL A 50 -3.72 -6.93 -14.22
N LYS A 51 -3.00 -7.60 -15.11
CA LYS A 51 -1.53 -7.47 -15.21
C LYS A 51 -1.07 -6.03 -15.48
N GLU A 52 -1.79 -5.30 -16.33
CA GLU A 52 -1.41 -3.93 -16.69
C GLU A 52 -1.72 -2.95 -15.56
N ASP A 53 -2.88 -3.08 -14.92
CA ASP A 53 -3.27 -2.21 -13.81
C ASP A 53 -2.40 -2.48 -12.57
N LEU A 54 -2.14 -3.74 -12.26
CA LEU A 54 -1.25 -4.09 -11.16
C LEU A 54 0.20 -3.67 -11.43
N ARG A 55 0.66 -3.71 -12.69
CA ARG A 55 1.98 -3.18 -13.05
C ARG A 55 2.07 -1.68 -12.80
N LYS A 56 1.04 -0.90 -13.18
CA LYS A 56 0.98 0.54 -12.88
C LYS A 56 1.02 0.80 -11.37
N LEU A 57 0.21 0.08 -10.59
CA LEU A 57 0.22 0.17 -9.13
C LEU A 57 1.60 -0.16 -8.53
N LEU A 58 2.28 -1.18 -9.04
CA LEU A 58 3.62 -1.56 -8.59
C LEU A 58 4.71 -0.54 -8.97
N ILE A 59 4.58 0.12 -10.11
CA ILE A 59 5.47 1.22 -10.53
C ILE A 59 5.25 2.44 -9.63
N GLU A 60 3.99 2.78 -9.37
CA GLU A 60 3.63 4.00 -8.63
C GLU A 60 3.88 3.88 -7.12
N PHE A 61 3.52 2.73 -6.52
CA PHE A 61 3.50 2.53 -5.06
C PHE A 61 4.45 1.44 -4.55
N GLY A 62 5.15 0.78 -5.45
CA GLY A 62 6.16 -0.22 -5.10
C GLY A 62 7.56 0.36 -5.03
N PRO A 63 8.53 -0.40 -4.47
CA PRO A 63 9.93 -0.01 -4.54
C PRO A 63 10.41 0.00 -5.99
N TYR A 64 11.31 0.94 -6.33
CA TYR A 64 11.88 1.01 -7.65
C TYR A 64 12.52 -0.32 -8.06
N ARG A 65 12.07 -0.86 -9.20
CA ARG A 65 12.61 -2.07 -9.82
C ARG A 65 12.64 -1.91 -11.34
N LYS A 66 13.65 -2.49 -11.99
CA LYS A 66 13.73 -2.51 -13.46
C LYS A 66 12.58 -3.29 -14.10
N VAL A 67 12.07 -4.31 -13.40
CA VAL A 67 10.97 -5.16 -13.87
C VAL A 67 10.05 -5.47 -12.70
N HIS A 68 8.75 -5.38 -12.95
CA HIS A 68 7.69 -5.79 -12.03
C HIS A 68 7.01 -7.06 -12.56
N TYR A 69 6.68 -7.98 -11.67
CA TYR A 69 6.09 -9.28 -12.00
C TYR A 69 4.67 -9.39 -11.39
N PRO A 70 3.62 -8.89 -12.06
CA PRO A 70 2.23 -9.02 -11.59
C PRO A 70 1.77 -10.47 -11.44
N SER A 71 2.34 -11.40 -12.21
CA SER A 71 2.05 -12.84 -12.11
C SER A 71 2.34 -13.40 -10.72
N TYR A 72 3.39 -12.91 -10.07
CA TYR A 72 3.80 -13.43 -8.77
C TYR A 72 2.70 -13.30 -7.69
N PRO A 73 2.22 -12.09 -7.31
CA PRO A 73 1.16 -11.97 -6.31
C PRO A 73 -0.14 -12.64 -6.75
N PHE A 74 -0.46 -12.61 -8.05
CA PHE A 74 -1.68 -13.19 -8.59
C PHE A 74 -1.79 -14.69 -8.34
N VAL A 75 -0.69 -15.41 -8.51
CA VAL A 75 -0.64 -16.86 -8.27
C VAL A 75 -0.37 -17.18 -6.79
N LYS A 76 0.56 -16.45 -6.16
CA LYS A 76 1.04 -16.80 -4.81
C LYS A 76 0.05 -16.48 -3.69
N LEU A 77 -0.98 -15.67 -3.91
CA LEU A 77 -2.06 -15.47 -2.94
C LEU A 77 -2.79 -16.76 -2.59
N CYS A 78 -2.91 -17.71 -3.53
CA CYS A 78 -3.49 -19.04 -3.24
C CYS A 78 -2.77 -19.81 -2.12
N ASN A 79 -1.52 -19.47 -1.83
CA ASN A 79 -0.73 -20.15 -0.80
C ASN A 79 -0.86 -19.50 0.59
N ASP A 80 -1.62 -18.40 0.72
CA ASP A 80 -1.77 -17.67 1.97
C ASP A 80 -3.08 -18.02 2.70
N GLY A 81 -3.96 -18.77 2.06
CA GLY A 81 -5.22 -19.23 2.63
C GLY A 81 -6.26 -19.52 1.55
N ASP A 82 -7.43 -19.93 1.99
CA ASP A 82 -8.57 -20.30 1.15
C ASP A 82 -9.48 -19.11 0.80
N PHE A 83 -8.94 -17.91 0.79
CA PHE A 83 -9.67 -16.69 0.41
C PHE A 83 -9.47 -16.29 -1.05
N TRP A 84 -8.46 -16.84 -1.74
CA TRP A 84 -8.10 -16.53 -3.12
C TRP A 84 -8.10 -17.78 -3.98
N GLN A 85 -8.66 -17.70 -5.19
CA GLN A 85 -8.70 -18.81 -6.15
C GLN A 85 -8.28 -18.39 -7.54
N LEU A 86 -7.84 -19.36 -8.31
CA LEU A 86 -7.52 -19.24 -9.73
C LEU A 86 -8.37 -20.23 -10.53
N GLU A 87 -8.80 -19.79 -11.72
CA GLU A 87 -9.47 -20.61 -12.73
C GLU A 87 -8.76 -20.41 -14.08
N GLY A 88 -8.76 -21.43 -14.92
CA GLY A 88 -8.14 -21.38 -16.23
C GLY A 88 -8.32 -22.70 -16.99
N ASN A 89 -7.82 -22.76 -18.23
CA ASN A 89 -7.90 -23.95 -19.07
C ASN A 89 -7.22 -25.18 -18.41
N GLN A 90 -6.20 -24.93 -17.61
CA GLN A 90 -5.47 -25.95 -16.84
C GLN A 90 -5.34 -25.52 -15.39
N VAL A 91 -5.32 -26.49 -14.48
CA VAL A 91 -5.05 -26.27 -13.05
C VAL A 91 -3.62 -25.80 -12.87
N LEU A 92 -3.44 -24.67 -12.21
CA LEU A 92 -2.13 -24.08 -11.98
C LEU A 92 -1.47 -24.66 -10.74
N ASN A 93 -0.21 -25.04 -10.86
CA ASN A 93 0.64 -25.33 -9.71
C ASN A 93 1.07 -23.98 -9.08
N THR A 94 0.50 -23.64 -7.92
CA THR A 94 0.75 -22.37 -7.23
C THR A 94 2.14 -22.25 -6.61
N THR A 95 2.91 -23.35 -6.53
CA THR A 95 4.31 -23.32 -6.06
C THR A 95 5.28 -22.89 -7.17
N LYS A 96 4.93 -23.16 -8.44
CA LYS A 96 5.72 -22.72 -9.60
C LYS A 96 5.62 -21.20 -9.81
N ASP A 97 6.65 -20.61 -10.38
CA ASP A 97 6.61 -19.24 -10.91
C ASP A 97 6.09 -19.28 -12.35
N TRP A 98 5.03 -18.54 -12.59
CA TRP A 98 4.37 -18.44 -13.89
C TRP A 98 4.70 -17.10 -14.54
N SER A 99 5.02 -17.12 -15.83
CA SER A 99 5.20 -15.91 -16.64
C SER A 99 3.85 -15.29 -17.02
N ASP A 100 3.89 -13.99 -17.36
CA ASP A 100 2.73 -13.26 -17.86
C ASP A 100 2.10 -13.95 -19.10
N ARG A 101 2.95 -14.50 -19.97
CA ARG A 101 2.50 -15.21 -21.18
C ARG A 101 1.78 -16.51 -20.83
N GLU A 102 2.36 -17.36 -19.98
CA GLU A 102 1.74 -18.64 -19.57
C GLU A 102 0.36 -18.42 -18.95
N LEU A 103 0.21 -17.42 -18.07
CA LEU A 103 -1.08 -17.10 -17.45
C LEU A 103 -2.11 -16.56 -18.46
N THR A 104 -1.66 -15.76 -19.43
CA THR A 104 -2.52 -15.23 -20.49
C THR A 104 -2.97 -16.35 -21.44
N ASP A 105 -2.04 -17.20 -21.89
CA ASP A 105 -2.32 -18.32 -22.80
C ASP A 105 -3.23 -19.38 -22.13
N ASN A 106 -3.12 -19.55 -20.82
CA ASN A 106 -4.02 -20.39 -20.00
C ASN A 106 -5.40 -19.79 -19.75
N HIS A 107 -5.68 -18.56 -20.23
CA HIS A 107 -6.90 -17.81 -19.92
C HIS A 107 -7.19 -17.81 -18.42
N THR A 108 -6.18 -17.46 -17.61
CA THR A 108 -6.28 -17.52 -16.17
C THR A 108 -7.10 -16.36 -15.62
N PHE A 109 -8.06 -16.69 -14.76
CA PHE A 109 -8.82 -15.76 -13.94
C PHE A 109 -8.43 -15.95 -12.47
N GLY A 110 -8.51 -14.88 -11.70
CA GLY A 110 -8.25 -14.93 -10.25
C GLY A 110 -9.12 -13.94 -9.49
N GLY A 111 -9.32 -14.23 -8.23
CA GLY A 111 -10.12 -13.38 -7.35
C GLY A 111 -10.46 -14.07 -6.03
N PHE A 112 -11.27 -13.40 -5.22
CA PHE A 112 -11.77 -14.00 -4.00
C PHE A 112 -12.57 -15.26 -4.28
N THR A 113 -12.51 -16.26 -3.37
CA THR A 113 -13.40 -17.42 -3.43
C THR A 113 -14.87 -16.99 -3.32
N GLU A 114 -15.79 -17.82 -3.81
CA GLU A 114 -17.23 -17.50 -3.80
C GLU A 114 -17.74 -17.17 -2.40
N GLU A 115 -17.26 -17.90 -1.42
CA GLU A 115 -17.63 -17.72 -0.02
C GLU A 115 -17.19 -16.33 0.49
N VAL A 116 -15.91 -15.94 0.26
CA VAL A 116 -15.37 -14.63 0.66
C VAL A 116 -16.04 -13.50 -0.10
N TYR A 117 -16.23 -13.68 -1.41
CA TYR A 117 -16.92 -12.68 -2.23
C TYR A 117 -18.33 -12.39 -1.71
N THR A 118 -19.08 -13.43 -1.36
CA THR A 118 -20.45 -13.29 -0.83
C THR A 118 -20.46 -12.54 0.50
N VAL A 119 -19.53 -12.85 1.39
CA VAL A 119 -19.39 -12.13 2.67
C VAL A 119 -19.09 -10.65 2.43
N LEU A 120 -18.06 -10.34 1.62
CA LEU A 120 -17.64 -8.96 1.37
C LEU A 120 -18.67 -8.14 0.57
N LYS A 121 -19.41 -8.78 -0.34
CA LYS A 121 -20.47 -8.13 -1.10
C LYS A 121 -21.64 -7.68 -0.21
N ASN A 122 -21.94 -8.45 0.83
CA ASN A 122 -23.05 -8.19 1.75
C ASN A 122 -22.63 -7.34 2.96
N ASP A 123 -21.33 -7.23 3.24
CA ASP A 123 -20.79 -6.45 4.36
C ASP A 123 -19.76 -5.42 3.86
N ARG A 124 -20.27 -4.25 3.46
CA ARG A 124 -19.44 -3.13 3.01
C ARG A 124 -18.52 -2.61 4.12
N LYS A 125 -18.95 -2.71 5.38
CA LYS A 125 -18.13 -2.28 6.52
C LYS A 125 -16.90 -3.16 6.66
N LEU A 126 -17.05 -4.48 6.57
CA LEU A 126 -15.95 -5.43 6.58
C LEU A 126 -15.00 -5.19 5.39
N LEU A 127 -15.53 -4.91 4.19
CA LEU A 127 -14.71 -4.57 3.02
C LEU A 127 -13.82 -3.35 3.29
N HIS A 128 -14.39 -2.29 3.87
CA HIS A 128 -13.66 -1.07 4.23
C HIS A 128 -12.63 -1.32 5.34
N GLU A 129 -12.97 -2.15 6.32
CA GLU A 129 -12.07 -2.56 7.39
C GLU A 129 -10.84 -3.30 6.86
N LEU A 130 -11.03 -4.26 5.95
CA LEU A 130 -9.94 -4.97 5.30
C LEU A 130 -9.06 -4.06 4.46
N ALA A 131 -9.67 -3.15 3.69
CA ALA A 131 -8.89 -2.19 2.90
C ALA A 131 -8.05 -1.28 3.81
N ARG A 132 -8.62 -0.80 4.91
CA ARG A 132 -7.91 0.00 5.90
C ARG A 132 -6.76 -0.77 6.54
N LEU A 133 -7.02 -1.98 6.99
CA LEU A 133 -6.01 -2.87 7.57
C LEU A 133 -4.82 -3.08 6.62
N ILE A 134 -5.07 -3.31 5.33
CA ILE A 134 -4.01 -3.47 4.33
C ILE A 134 -3.23 -2.17 4.14
N LEU A 135 -3.92 -1.03 4.04
CA LEU A 135 -3.28 0.27 3.90
C LEU A 135 -2.37 0.57 5.09
N ASP A 136 -2.89 0.45 6.31
CA ASP A 136 -2.16 0.78 7.54
C ASP A 136 -0.96 -0.15 7.78
N GLN A 137 -1.05 -1.41 7.33
CA GLN A 137 0.01 -2.40 7.53
C GLN A 137 1.15 -2.30 6.50
N TYR A 138 0.90 -1.75 5.30
CA TYR A 138 1.84 -1.84 4.18
C TYR A 138 2.20 -0.52 3.52
N PHE A 139 1.45 0.55 3.77
CA PHE A 139 1.64 1.82 3.09
C PHE A 139 1.65 3.00 4.05
N ASP A 140 2.54 3.95 3.82
CA ASP A 140 2.52 5.19 4.56
C ASP A 140 1.27 6.01 4.24
N ASP A 141 0.84 6.83 5.19
CA ASP A 141 -0.42 7.56 5.13
C ASP A 141 -0.51 8.52 3.93
N THR A 142 0.62 9.10 3.51
CA THR A 142 0.65 10.01 2.35
C THR A 142 0.39 9.31 1.03
N LEU A 143 0.61 7.98 0.96
CA LEU A 143 0.35 7.16 -0.22
C LEU A 143 -1.08 6.60 -0.23
N GLN A 144 -1.73 6.48 0.93
CA GLN A 144 -3.00 5.76 1.05
C GLN A 144 -4.11 6.37 0.19
N GLN A 145 -4.24 7.71 0.17
CA GLN A 145 -5.27 8.38 -0.64
C GLN A 145 -5.03 8.20 -2.14
N ASP A 146 -3.79 8.26 -2.60
CA ASP A 146 -3.45 8.04 -3.99
C ASP A 146 -3.73 6.58 -4.40
N ILE A 147 -3.41 5.61 -3.53
CA ILE A 147 -3.73 4.18 -3.75
C ILE A 147 -5.24 3.98 -3.85
N LEU A 148 -6.01 4.55 -2.91
CA LEU A 148 -7.47 4.46 -2.91
C LEU A 148 -8.06 5.02 -4.20
N ALA A 149 -7.60 6.19 -4.64
CA ALA A 149 -8.03 6.80 -5.91
C ALA A 149 -7.70 5.91 -7.11
N GLN A 150 -6.51 5.32 -7.16
CA GLN A 150 -6.07 4.46 -8.26
C GLN A 150 -6.84 3.13 -8.32
N VAL A 151 -7.16 2.53 -7.17
CA VAL A 151 -7.94 1.29 -7.14
C VAL A 151 -9.46 1.53 -7.21
N GLY A 152 -9.89 2.80 -7.20
CA GLY A 152 -11.29 3.20 -7.25
C GLY A 152 -12.09 2.75 -6.02
N LEU A 153 -11.50 2.86 -4.85
CA LEU A 153 -12.11 2.51 -3.58
C LEU A 153 -12.30 3.78 -2.74
N ASP A 154 -13.55 4.11 -2.44
CA ASP A 154 -13.91 5.20 -1.55
C ASP A 154 -14.18 4.63 -0.16
N LEU A 155 -13.30 4.94 0.79
CA LEU A 155 -13.48 4.63 2.19
C LEU A 155 -14.09 5.85 2.86
N GLU A 156 -15.30 5.73 3.39
CA GLU A 156 -15.85 6.77 4.26
C GLU A 156 -14.80 7.17 5.30
N GLU A 157 -14.51 8.47 5.39
CA GLU A 157 -13.48 9.02 6.29
C GLU A 157 -13.79 8.66 7.76
N ALA A 158 -13.33 7.50 8.21
CA ALA A 158 -12.98 7.38 9.61
C ALA A 158 -11.72 8.24 9.79
N LYS A 159 -11.86 9.44 10.34
CA LYS A 159 -10.71 10.27 10.76
C LYS A 159 -9.80 9.39 11.60
N TYR A 160 -8.69 8.96 11.01
CA TYR A 160 -7.66 8.27 11.75
C TYR A 160 -7.11 9.30 12.75
N LEU A 161 -7.48 9.12 14.01
CA LEU A 161 -6.86 9.87 15.10
C LEU A 161 -5.44 9.30 15.26
N ARG A 162 -4.51 9.78 14.44
CA ARG A 162 -3.08 9.70 14.81
C ARG A 162 -2.97 10.25 16.23
N SER A 163 -2.02 9.75 17.00
CA SER A 163 -1.72 10.38 18.28
C SER A 163 -1.52 11.88 18.01
N PRO A 164 -2.43 12.75 18.46
CA PRO A 164 -2.28 14.20 18.23
C PRO A 164 -0.94 14.70 18.77
N ASP A 165 -0.43 14.03 19.78
CA ASP A 165 0.84 14.28 20.44
C ASP A 165 2.06 14.11 19.52
N PHE A 166 2.14 13.06 18.69
CA PHE A 166 3.29 12.84 17.81
C PHE A 166 3.47 14.02 16.85
N ARG A 167 2.39 14.38 16.13
CA ARG A 167 2.42 15.48 15.19
C ARG A 167 2.85 16.80 15.84
N ASP A 168 2.26 17.12 16.97
CA ASP A 168 2.53 18.38 17.66
C ASP A 168 3.96 18.45 18.20
N ARG A 169 4.48 17.35 18.74
CA ARG A 169 5.87 17.27 19.22
C ARG A 169 6.86 17.46 18.08
N VAL A 170 6.70 16.70 16.98
CA VAL A 170 7.59 16.81 15.81
C VAL A 170 7.53 18.21 15.21
N LEU A 171 6.34 18.76 14.93
CA LEU A 171 6.24 20.11 14.35
C LEU A 171 6.85 21.18 15.25
N ARG A 172 6.71 21.05 16.56
CA ARG A 172 7.32 21.97 17.53
C ARG A 172 8.83 21.86 17.55
N ALA A 173 9.38 20.64 17.52
CA ALA A 173 10.83 20.41 17.48
C ALA A 173 11.50 21.03 16.23
N TYR A 174 10.77 21.08 15.11
CA TYR A 174 11.23 21.71 13.86
C TYR A 174 10.72 23.14 13.66
N GLU A 175 10.24 23.82 14.75
CA GLU A 175 9.75 25.20 14.70
C GLU A 175 8.68 25.44 13.62
N TYR A 176 7.90 24.38 13.31
CA TYR A 176 6.86 24.34 12.27
C TYR A 176 7.39 24.60 10.84
N CYS A 177 8.65 24.34 10.59
CA CYS A 177 9.30 24.49 9.30
C CYS A 177 9.63 23.14 8.67
N CYS A 178 9.55 23.05 7.35
CA CYS A 178 10.04 21.89 6.62
C CYS A 178 11.55 21.75 6.78
N ALA A 179 12.03 20.59 7.26
CA ALA A 179 13.45 20.33 7.48
C ALA A 179 14.31 20.39 6.21
N VAL A 180 13.70 20.23 5.02
CA VAL A 180 14.42 20.27 3.73
C VAL A 180 14.50 21.67 3.14
N CYS A 181 13.40 22.42 3.10
CA CYS A 181 13.33 23.70 2.38
C CYS A 181 12.90 24.88 3.24
N GLY A 182 12.66 24.70 4.53
CA GLY A 182 12.24 25.79 5.43
C GLY A 182 10.81 26.27 5.22
N PHE A 183 10.01 25.61 4.37
CA PHE A 183 8.62 26.01 4.12
C PHE A 183 7.81 26.01 5.42
N ASN A 184 7.08 27.10 5.71
CA ASN A 184 6.33 27.30 6.96
C ASN A 184 5.08 28.18 6.79
N VAL A 185 4.42 28.13 5.65
CA VAL A 185 3.25 28.96 5.35
C VAL A 185 2.12 28.74 6.34
N ARG A 186 1.49 29.83 6.79
CA ARG A 186 0.34 29.83 7.67
C ARG A 186 -0.82 30.59 7.05
N LEU A 187 -2.04 30.13 7.36
CA LEU A 187 -3.27 30.84 7.10
C LEU A 187 -3.87 31.24 8.47
N GLY A 188 -3.65 32.46 8.90
CA GLY A 188 -3.90 32.87 10.29
C GLY A 188 -3.02 32.02 11.24
N ASP A 189 -3.63 31.36 12.21
CA ASP A 189 -2.93 30.48 13.16
C ASP A 189 -2.75 29.06 12.67
N THR A 190 -3.35 28.72 11.51
CA THR A 190 -3.31 27.35 10.96
C THR A 190 -2.06 27.16 10.10
N LEU A 191 -1.24 26.17 10.46
CA LEU A 191 -0.11 25.73 9.63
C LEU A 191 -0.61 25.03 8.38
N VAL A 192 -0.12 25.44 7.21
CA VAL A 192 -0.54 24.89 5.91
C VAL A 192 0.57 24.03 5.33
N ALA A 193 0.20 22.79 4.97
CA ALA A 193 1.05 21.87 4.22
C ALA A 193 2.43 21.56 4.84
N VAL A 194 2.55 21.61 6.18
CA VAL A 194 3.69 21.02 6.91
C VAL A 194 3.17 19.91 7.82
N GLU A 195 3.76 18.75 7.71
CA GLU A 195 3.33 17.49 8.28
C GLU A 195 4.45 16.84 9.06
N ALA A 196 4.11 15.99 10.04
CA ALA A 196 5.07 15.14 10.74
C ALA A 196 5.15 13.80 9.99
N ALA A 197 6.33 13.50 9.45
CA ALA A 197 6.65 12.23 8.82
C ALA A 197 7.40 11.32 9.79
N HIS A 198 7.16 10.00 9.70
CA HIS A 198 7.97 9.02 10.41
C HIS A 198 9.24 8.73 9.65
N ILE A 199 10.42 8.80 10.28
CA ILE A 199 11.71 8.41 9.67
C ILE A 199 11.72 6.90 9.40
N LYS A 200 11.41 6.11 10.41
CA LYS A 200 11.04 4.69 10.25
C LYS A 200 9.52 4.63 10.24
N TRP A 201 8.95 4.19 9.14
CA TRP A 201 7.50 4.18 8.96
C TRP A 201 6.76 3.43 10.06
N HIS A 202 5.62 3.96 10.47
CA HIS A 202 4.78 3.36 11.50
C HIS A 202 4.36 1.93 11.15
N CYS A 203 4.01 1.67 9.88
CA CYS A 203 3.66 0.35 9.38
C CYS A 203 4.81 -0.69 9.48
N TYR A 204 6.04 -0.23 9.71
CA TYR A 204 7.22 -1.08 9.94
C TYR A 204 7.70 -1.03 11.39
N GLY A 205 6.81 -0.64 12.32
CA GLY A 205 7.09 -0.60 13.75
C GLY A 205 7.94 0.61 14.17
N GLY A 206 7.90 1.70 13.41
CA GLY A 206 8.46 2.97 13.84
C GLY A 206 7.65 3.55 15.02
N PRO A 207 8.31 3.97 16.11
CA PRO A 207 7.61 4.50 17.28
C PRO A 207 7.10 5.93 17.04
N ASP A 208 6.01 6.31 17.74
CA ASP A 208 5.46 7.67 17.78
C ASP A 208 6.25 8.54 18.77
N CYS A 209 7.54 8.76 18.50
CA CYS A 209 8.41 9.61 19.30
C CYS A 209 9.13 10.65 18.43
N GLU A 210 9.61 11.74 19.04
CA GLU A 210 10.24 12.85 18.34
C GLU A 210 11.48 12.40 17.56
N GLU A 211 12.26 11.48 18.09
CA GLU A 211 13.49 10.95 17.49
C GLU A 211 13.22 10.17 16.19
N ASN A 212 11.99 9.69 16.03
CA ASN A 212 11.52 9.02 14.82
C ASN A 212 10.69 9.95 13.91
N GLY A 213 10.64 11.25 14.21
CA GLY A 213 9.84 12.23 13.50
C GLY A 213 10.68 13.25 12.73
N ILE A 214 10.20 13.70 11.58
CA ILE A 214 10.74 14.80 10.82
C ILE A 214 9.61 15.67 10.26
N ALA A 215 9.74 17.01 10.35
CA ALA A 215 8.77 17.92 9.76
C ALA A 215 9.08 18.14 8.28
N LEU A 216 8.12 17.84 7.42
CA LEU A 216 8.24 17.99 5.97
C LEU A 216 7.04 18.75 5.39
N CYS A 217 7.26 19.59 4.37
CA CYS A 217 6.11 20.07 3.60
C CYS A 217 5.53 18.91 2.76
N SER A 218 4.27 19.00 2.37
CA SER A 218 3.57 17.93 1.64
C SER A 218 4.34 17.43 0.40
N LEU A 219 5.07 18.29 -0.30
CA LEU A 219 5.92 17.90 -1.40
C LEU A 219 7.08 16.98 -0.93
N HIS A 220 7.85 17.45 0.07
CA HIS A 220 9.01 16.71 0.57
C HIS A 220 8.58 15.45 1.32
N HIS A 221 7.44 15.45 2.01
CA HIS A 221 6.89 14.25 2.64
C HIS A 221 6.61 13.17 1.59
N LYS A 222 5.91 13.52 0.51
CA LYS A 222 5.62 12.58 -0.58
C LYS A 222 6.88 12.07 -1.29
N LEU A 223 7.89 12.91 -1.49
CA LEU A 223 9.18 12.50 -2.06
C LEU A 223 9.95 11.56 -1.11
N PHE A 224 9.87 11.81 0.19
CA PHE A 224 10.49 10.97 1.22
C PHE A 224 9.86 9.57 1.24
N ASP A 225 8.52 9.48 1.26
CA ASP A 225 7.80 8.20 1.26
C ASP A 225 7.99 7.40 -0.03
N LYS A 226 8.19 8.09 -1.16
CA LYS A 226 8.56 7.46 -2.43
C LYS A 226 10.05 7.08 -2.52
N GLY A 227 10.84 7.35 -1.49
CA GLY A 227 12.26 7.02 -1.44
C GLY A 227 13.13 7.84 -2.39
N VAL A 228 12.66 9.02 -2.83
CA VAL A 228 13.44 9.96 -3.65
C VAL A 228 14.64 10.49 -2.89
N PHE A 229 14.52 10.61 -1.58
CA PHE A 229 15.61 10.85 -0.66
C PHE A 229 15.38 10.11 0.66
N THR A 230 16.45 9.91 1.42
CA THR A 230 16.39 9.29 2.75
C THR A 230 17.36 10.01 3.70
N LEU A 231 17.30 9.65 4.96
CA LEU A 231 18.27 10.08 5.98
C LEU A 231 19.29 8.96 6.21
N ASN A 232 20.56 9.33 6.37
CA ASN A 232 21.57 8.41 6.87
C ASN A 232 21.60 8.41 8.42
N GLU A 233 22.44 7.55 9.01
CA GLU A 233 22.62 7.47 10.47
C GLU A 233 23.03 8.79 11.15
N SER A 234 23.54 9.75 10.38
CA SER A 234 23.93 11.09 10.83
C SER A 234 22.84 12.15 10.53
N PHE A 235 21.62 11.74 10.21
CA PHE A 235 20.48 12.60 9.82
C PHE A 235 20.77 13.53 8.63
N ILE A 236 21.70 13.13 7.74
CA ILE A 236 22.02 13.87 6.52
C ILE A 236 21.15 13.32 5.38
N PHE A 237 20.47 14.21 4.65
CA PHE A 237 19.70 13.85 3.47
C PHE A 237 20.58 13.22 2.39
N ARG A 238 20.17 12.08 1.86
CA ARG A 238 20.79 11.41 0.71
C ARG A 238 19.75 11.13 -0.33
N GLY A 239 19.94 11.68 -1.52
CA GLY A 239 19.23 11.24 -2.72
C GLY A 239 19.81 9.92 -3.22
N PRO A 240 19.02 9.07 -3.88
CA PRO A 240 19.57 7.93 -4.59
C PRO A 240 20.50 8.43 -5.69
N SER A 241 21.62 7.75 -5.89
CA SER A 241 22.67 8.08 -6.87
C SER A 241 22.21 8.04 -8.35
N ARG A 242 20.89 8.03 -8.64
CA ARG A 242 20.32 7.78 -9.96
C ARG A 242 19.10 8.63 -10.36
N TYR A 243 18.74 9.68 -9.59
CA TYR A 243 17.78 10.65 -10.09
C TYR A 243 18.54 11.78 -10.78
N THR A 244 18.58 11.74 -12.11
CA THR A 244 18.80 12.94 -12.93
C THR A 244 17.48 13.69 -12.95
N VAL A 245 17.49 14.92 -12.48
CA VAL A 245 16.47 15.90 -12.81
C VAL A 245 16.86 16.38 -14.21
N ASP A 246 16.14 15.92 -15.23
CA ASP A 246 16.22 16.48 -16.59
C ASP A 246 15.55 17.84 -16.63
#